data_79b6a1175fa8e5e13cebb7d421bfcf40
#
_entry.id   79b6a1175fa8e5e13cebb7d421bfcf40
#
_cell.length_a   1.000
_cell.length_b   1.000
_cell.length_c   1.000
_cell.angle_alpha   90.00
_cell.angle_beta   90.00
_cell.angle_gamma   90.00
#
_symmetry.space_group_name_H-M   'P 1'
#
loop_
_entity.id
_entity.type
_entity.pdbx_description
1 polymer ?
#
loop_
_entity_poly.entity_id
_entity_poly.type
_entity_poly.pdbx_seq_one_letter_code
_entity_poly.pdbx_strand_id
1 'polypeptide(L)'
;MYSFLPLGQKVIDQMKTVIDNRLSELGAQKMQMPILQNTKRWETTGRRKHMGRELYTLKDRKDQEYCLSPTNEEVITDIVKSLVPLSSVPHTQANPSDYPFMLYQTSQKFRDEKRIKTGVLRSKEFLMMDL
;
A
#
# COMPACT_ATOMS: atom_id res chain seq x y z
N MET A 1 9.82 -16.37 -1.66
CA MET A 1 9.40 -15.97 -0.30
C MET A 1 10.53 -16.34 0.65
N TYR A 2 10.82 -15.52 1.62
CA TYR A 2 11.95 -15.71 2.55
C TYR A 2 11.46 -15.53 3.98
N SER A 3 11.99 -16.36 4.87
CA SER A 3 11.84 -16.16 6.30
C SER A 3 13.05 -15.39 6.83
N PHE A 4 12.79 -14.33 7.57
CA PHE A 4 13.85 -13.60 8.26
C PHE A 4 14.09 -14.23 9.62
N LEU A 5 15.30 -14.74 9.83
CA LEU A 5 15.73 -15.22 11.13
C LEU A 5 15.94 -14.05 12.10
N PRO A 6 16.07 -14.29 13.43
CA PRO A 6 16.08 -13.22 14.43
C PRO A 6 17.07 -12.08 14.15
N LEU A 7 18.27 -12.41 13.66
CA LEU A 7 19.26 -11.38 13.31
C LEU A 7 18.81 -10.53 12.11
N GLY A 8 18.30 -11.16 11.06
CA GLY A 8 17.77 -10.46 9.89
C GLY A 8 16.55 -9.60 10.25
N GLN A 9 15.65 -10.11 11.09
CA GLN A 9 14.51 -9.35 11.58
C GLN A 9 14.93 -8.12 12.38
N LYS A 10 15.95 -8.25 13.24
CA LYS A 10 16.49 -7.13 14.01
C LYS A 10 17.04 -6.02 13.09
N VAL A 11 17.72 -6.39 12.00
CA VAL A 11 18.21 -5.41 11.02
C VAL A 11 17.03 -4.67 10.36
N ILE A 12 15.99 -5.40 9.93
CA ILE A 12 14.79 -4.81 9.32
C ILE A 12 14.12 -3.84 10.30
N ASP A 13 13.99 -4.21 11.56
CA ASP A 13 13.34 -3.38 12.58
C ASP A 13 14.15 -2.11 12.87
N GLN A 14 15.47 -2.18 12.86
CA GLN A 14 16.34 -1.00 12.94
C GLN A 14 16.16 -0.07 11.72
N MET A 15 16.13 -0.64 10.52
CA MET A 15 15.87 0.15 9.29
C MET A 15 14.52 0.86 9.36
N LYS A 16 13.46 0.14 9.77
CA LYS A 16 12.13 0.75 9.97
C LYS A 16 12.19 1.90 10.96
N THR A 17 12.84 1.70 12.10
CA THR A 17 12.95 2.74 13.14
C THR A 17 13.63 4.00 12.61
N VAL A 18 14.72 3.86 11.86
CA VAL A 18 15.42 4.99 11.26
C VAL A 18 14.50 5.77 10.29
N ILE A 19 13.79 5.06 9.44
CA ILE A 19 12.90 5.69 8.46
C ILE A 19 11.68 6.30 9.16
N ASP A 20 11.05 5.59 10.09
CA ASP A 20 9.91 6.08 10.89
C ASP A 20 10.26 7.41 11.60
N ASN A 21 11.43 7.49 12.22
CA ASN A 21 11.90 8.70 12.89
C ASN A 21 12.03 9.87 11.90
N ARG A 22 12.64 9.63 10.73
CA ARG A 22 12.80 10.66 9.70
C ARG A 22 11.48 11.14 9.11
N LEU A 23 10.54 10.22 8.86
CA LEU A 23 9.20 10.58 8.38
C LEU A 23 8.42 11.35 9.44
N SER A 24 8.55 10.97 10.72
CA SER A 24 7.93 11.70 11.84
C SER A 24 8.49 13.12 11.99
N GLU A 25 9.80 13.32 11.84
CA GLU A 25 10.43 14.64 11.84
C GLU A 25 9.89 15.56 10.72
N LEU A 26 9.47 14.98 9.59
CA LEU A 26 8.83 15.68 8.49
C LEU A 26 7.33 15.93 8.70
N GLY A 27 6.75 15.44 9.81
CA GLY A 27 5.32 15.55 10.11
C GLY A 27 4.47 14.49 9.43
N ALA A 28 5.06 13.45 8.84
CA ALA A 28 4.31 12.37 8.23
C ALA A 28 3.65 11.48 9.29
N GLN A 29 2.40 11.08 9.05
CA GLN A 29 1.59 10.29 9.96
C GLN A 29 1.56 8.82 9.53
N LYS A 30 1.92 7.94 10.45
CA LYS A 30 1.90 6.50 10.21
C LYS A 30 0.49 5.95 10.28
N MET A 31 0.13 5.12 9.32
CA MET A 31 -1.14 4.43 9.30
C MET A 31 -0.97 2.96 8.90
N GLN A 32 -2.04 2.19 8.97
CA GLN A 32 -2.08 0.81 8.50
C GLN A 32 -3.26 0.63 7.55
N MET A 33 -2.96 0.18 6.35
CA MET A 33 -3.96 -0.15 5.33
C MET A 33 -4.06 -1.68 5.15
N PRO A 34 -5.22 -2.21 4.72
CA PRO A 34 -5.40 -3.63 4.54
C PRO A 34 -4.52 -4.20 3.43
N ILE A 35 -3.99 -5.41 3.66
CA ILE A 35 -3.27 -6.20 2.66
C ILE A 35 -4.25 -6.83 1.67
N LEU A 36 -5.38 -7.30 2.16
CA LEU A 36 -6.45 -7.86 1.33
C LEU A 36 -7.32 -6.72 0.81
N GLN A 37 -7.36 -6.56 -0.51
CA GLN A 37 -8.06 -5.47 -1.18
C GLN A 37 -9.16 -5.99 -2.10
N ASN A 38 -10.26 -5.22 -2.22
CA ASN A 38 -11.30 -5.53 -3.20
C ASN A 38 -10.84 -5.14 -4.61
N THR A 39 -10.95 -6.06 -5.56
CA THR A 39 -10.51 -5.85 -6.95
C THR A 39 -11.26 -4.73 -7.68
N LYS A 40 -12.47 -4.37 -7.21
CA LYS A 40 -13.26 -3.29 -7.81
C LYS A 40 -12.54 -1.94 -7.81
N ARG A 41 -11.70 -1.66 -6.77
CA ARG A 41 -10.88 -0.42 -6.75
C ARG A 41 -9.91 -0.38 -7.91
N TRP A 42 -9.27 -1.50 -8.19
CA TRP A 42 -8.33 -1.69 -9.29
C TRP A 42 -8.98 -1.61 -10.68
N GLU A 43 -10.25 -1.99 -10.76
CA GLU A 43 -11.07 -1.82 -11.97
C GLU A 43 -11.39 -0.35 -12.21
N THR A 44 -11.80 0.37 -11.16
CA THR A 44 -12.14 1.80 -11.23
C THR A 44 -10.98 2.66 -11.74
N THR A 45 -9.74 2.35 -11.31
CA THR A 45 -8.54 3.06 -11.78
C THR A 45 -8.00 2.53 -13.11
N GLY A 46 -8.53 1.40 -13.61
CA GLY A 46 -8.01 0.71 -14.80
C GLY A 46 -6.69 -0.01 -14.56
N ARG A 47 -6.07 0.11 -13.37
CA ARG A 47 -4.76 -0.49 -13.05
C ARG A 47 -4.81 -2.01 -12.98
N ARG A 48 -5.98 -2.63 -12.75
CA ARG A 48 -6.13 -4.09 -12.82
C ARG A 48 -5.61 -4.63 -14.16
N LYS A 49 -5.93 -3.95 -15.27
CA LYS A 49 -5.51 -4.35 -16.61
C LYS A 49 -3.98 -4.20 -16.79
N HIS A 50 -3.40 -3.17 -16.21
CA HIS A 50 -1.96 -2.90 -16.25
C HIS A 50 -1.16 -3.91 -15.44
N MET A 51 -1.59 -4.21 -14.21
CA MET A 51 -0.95 -5.22 -13.36
C MET A 51 -1.09 -6.63 -13.93
N GLY A 52 -2.19 -6.90 -14.62
CA GLY A 52 -2.39 -8.16 -15.32
C GLY A 52 -2.14 -9.38 -14.42
N ARG A 53 -1.21 -10.24 -14.84
CA ARG A 53 -0.86 -11.48 -14.13
C ARG A 53 0.01 -11.26 -12.89
N GLU A 54 0.53 -10.07 -12.67
CA GLU A 54 1.33 -9.77 -11.47
C GLU A 54 0.46 -9.57 -10.23
N LEU A 55 -0.84 -9.38 -10.40
CA LEU A 55 -1.80 -9.23 -9.32
C LEU A 55 -2.26 -10.61 -8.82
N TYR A 56 -1.94 -10.95 -7.57
CA TYR A 56 -2.50 -12.13 -6.92
C TYR A 56 -3.98 -11.91 -6.61
N THR A 57 -4.84 -12.66 -7.26
CA THR A 57 -6.29 -12.62 -7.03
C THR A 57 -6.76 -13.89 -6.34
N LEU A 58 -7.79 -13.75 -5.49
CA LEU A 58 -8.44 -14.84 -4.77
C LEU A 58 -9.93 -14.55 -4.61
N LYS A 59 -10.70 -15.57 -4.36
CA LYS A 59 -12.14 -15.46 -4.10
C LYS A 59 -12.45 -15.88 -2.66
N ASP A 60 -13.41 -15.20 -2.06
CA ASP A 60 -13.95 -15.61 -0.78
C ASP A 60 -15.04 -16.69 -0.95
N ARG A 61 -15.65 -17.11 0.16
CA ARG A 61 -16.74 -18.12 0.18
C ARG A 61 -18.01 -17.68 -0.53
N LYS A 62 -18.13 -16.40 -0.88
CA LYS A 62 -19.29 -15.81 -1.59
C LYS A 62 -18.93 -15.43 -3.02
N ASP A 63 -17.84 -15.99 -3.55
CA ASP A 63 -17.31 -15.68 -4.88
C ASP A 63 -16.93 -14.20 -5.11
N GLN A 64 -16.79 -13.41 -4.03
CA GLN A 64 -16.27 -12.05 -4.14
C GLN A 64 -14.77 -12.10 -4.41
N GLU A 65 -14.35 -11.33 -5.39
CA GLU A 65 -12.95 -11.31 -5.82
C GLU A 65 -12.15 -10.25 -5.05
N TYR A 66 -11.03 -10.68 -4.52
CA TYR A 66 -10.05 -9.88 -3.80
C TYR A 66 -8.68 -10.03 -4.43
N CYS A 67 -7.77 -9.16 -4.06
CA CYS A 67 -6.35 -9.29 -4.40
C CYS A 67 -5.47 -9.03 -3.18
N LEU A 68 -4.28 -9.61 -3.20
CA LEU A 68 -3.23 -9.24 -2.26
C LEU A 68 -2.58 -7.95 -2.74
N SER A 69 -2.40 -7.01 -1.82
CA SER A 69 -1.87 -5.68 -2.09
C SER A 69 -0.50 -5.71 -2.77
N PRO A 70 -0.38 -5.31 -4.04
CA PRO A 70 0.92 -5.06 -4.65
C PRO A 70 1.44 -3.65 -4.34
N THR A 71 0.53 -2.76 -3.95
CA THR A 71 0.71 -1.35 -3.58
C THR A 71 -0.62 -0.81 -3.03
N ASN A 72 -0.67 0.42 -2.52
CA ASN A 72 -1.86 0.92 -1.82
C ASN A 72 -2.41 2.26 -2.34
N GLU A 73 -2.01 2.72 -3.53
CA GLU A 73 -2.49 3.99 -4.08
C GLU A 73 -4.02 4.05 -4.21
N GLU A 74 -4.66 2.94 -4.58
CA GLU A 74 -6.12 2.86 -4.66
C GLU A 74 -6.79 3.01 -3.30
N VAL A 75 -6.19 2.43 -2.27
CA VAL A 75 -6.75 2.48 -0.90
C VAL A 75 -6.55 3.85 -0.28
N ILE A 76 -5.34 4.42 -0.37
CA ILE A 76 -5.06 5.73 0.22
C ILE A 76 -5.88 6.83 -0.45
N THR A 77 -6.09 6.74 -1.78
CA THR A 77 -6.94 7.70 -2.50
C THR A 77 -8.38 7.67 -1.99
N ASP A 78 -8.96 6.48 -1.76
CA ASP A 78 -10.30 6.35 -1.19
C ASP A 78 -10.36 6.92 0.24
N ILE A 79 -9.33 6.69 1.05
CA ILE A 79 -9.25 7.22 2.42
C ILE A 79 -9.19 8.75 2.39
N VAL A 80 -8.26 9.32 1.63
CA VAL A 80 -8.13 10.79 1.53
C VAL A 80 -9.40 11.41 1.00
N LYS A 81 -10.03 10.83 -0.02
CA LYS A 81 -11.32 11.26 -0.52
C LYS A 81 -12.42 11.30 0.55
N SER A 82 -12.37 10.38 1.52
CA SER A 82 -13.37 10.34 2.61
C SER A 82 -13.02 11.27 3.78
N LEU A 83 -11.74 11.59 3.96
CA LEU A 83 -11.26 12.47 5.03
C LEU A 83 -11.38 13.95 4.67
N VAL A 84 -11.15 14.26 3.39
CA VAL A 84 -11.38 15.64 2.91
C VAL A 84 -12.88 15.83 2.84
N PRO A 85 -13.49 16.66 3.71
CA PRO A 85 -14.92 16.92 3.63
C PRO A 85 -15.19 17.49 2.23
N LEU A 86 -15.90 16.72 1.44
CA LEU A 86 -16.66 17.26 0.33
C LEU A 86 -17.59 18.27 0.99
N SER A 87 -17.17 19.54 1.06
CA SER A 87 -18.07 20.59 1.46
C SER A 87 -19.32 20.39 0.62
N SER A 88 -20.46 20.46 1.26
CA SER A 88 -21.79 20.14 0.74
C SER A 88 -22.24 21.02 -0.45
N VAL A 89 -21.29 21.56 -1.18
CA VAL A 89 -21.51 22.38 -2.39
C VAL A 89 -20.93 21.59 -3.59
N PRO A 90 -21.78 21.26 -4.58
CA PRO A 90 -21.29 20.69 -5.84
C PRO A 90 -20.27 21.66 -6.44
N HIS A 91 -19.09 21.16 -6.79
CA HIS A 91 -17.96 21.88 -7.38
C HIS A 91 -16.96 22.59 -6.44
N THR A 92 -17.00 22.39 -5.13
CA THR A 92 -15.90 22.87 -4.29
C THR A 92 -14.75 21.89 -4.32
N GLN A 93 -13.64 22.34 -4.90
CA GLN A 93 -12.33 21.70 -4.76
C GLN A 93 -11.95 21.71 -3.27
N ALA A 94 -11.26 20.65 -2.83
CA ALA A 94 -10.64 20.64 -1.50
C ALA A 94 -9.82 21.92 -1.32
N ASN A 95 -9.90 22.52 -0.13
CA ASN A 95 -9.16 23.75 0.13
C ASN A 95 -7.65 23.48 -0.03
N PRO A 96 -6.90 24.37 -0.69
CA PRO A 96 -5.43 24.25 -0.76
C PRO A 96 -4.77 24.12 0.62
N SER A 97 -5.39 24.65 1.68
CA SER A 97 -4.92 24.53 3.06
C SER A 97 -5.01 23.11 3.64
N ASP A 98 -5.79 22.22 3.01
CA ASP A 98 -5.93 20.83 3.46
C ASP A 98 -4.74 19.97 2.99
N TYR A 99 -3.86 20.49 2.16
CA TYR A 99 -2.68 19.81 1.60
C TYR A 99 -1.38 20.47 2.05
N PRO A 100 -0.27 19.71 2.11
CA PRO A 100 -0.14 18.30 1.75
C PRO A 100 -0.53 17.34 2.90
N PHE A 101 -1.13 16.19 2.55
CA PHE A 101 -1.22 15.06 3.46
C PHE A 101 0.04 14.20 3.30
N MET A 102 0.75 13.99 4.39
CA MET A 102 1.88 13.06 4.43
C MET A 102 1.48 11.85 5.27
N LEU A 103 1.04 10.79 4.60
CA LEU A 103 0.58 9.55 5.22
C LEU A 103 1.44 8.40 4.74
N TYR A 104 1.96 7.58 5.65
CA TYR A 104 2.80 6.46 5.28
C TYR A 104 2.45 5.19 6.02
N GLN A 105 2.87 4.06 5.46
CA GLN A 105 2.80 2.76 6.10
C GLN A 105 4.02 1.92 5.77
N THR A 106 4.23 0.89 6.59
CA THR A 106 5.11 -0.23 6.29
C THR A 106 4.30 -1.50 6.33
N SER A 107 4.19 -2.19 5.20
CA SER A 107 3.41 -3.43 5.11
C SER A 107 3.98 -4.42 4.11
N GLN A 108 3.56 -5.67 4.24
CA GLN A 108 3.85 -6.69 3.24
C GLN A 108 3.12 -6.38 1.94
N LYS A 109 3.82 -6.59 0.83
CA LYS A 109 3.28 -6.46 -0.53
C LYS A 109 3.51 -7.75 -1.30
N PHE A 110 2.68 -7.96 -2.31
CA PHE A 110 2.62 -9.20 -3.06
C PHE A 110 2.55 -8.92 -4.55
N ARG A 111 3.52 -9.46 -5.31
CA ARG A 111 3.51 -9.38 -6.77
C ARG A 111 3.92 -10.72 -7.35
N ASP A 112 3.15 -11.24 -8.31
CA ASP A 112 3.53 -12.47 -9.02
C ASP A 112 4.61 -12.17 -10.06
N GLU A 113 5.78 -11.87 -9.57
CA GLU A 113 6.95 -11.52 -10.36
C GLU A 113 7.36 -12.67 -11.30
N LYS A 114 7.42 -12.38 -12.59
CA LYS A 114 7.83 -13.36 -13.61
C LYS A 114 9.29 -13.78 -13.45
N ARG A 115 10.16 -12.88 -13.00
CA ARG A 115 11.59 -13.12 -12.81
C ARG A 115 12.01 -12.70 -11.41
N ILE A 116 12.13 -13.66 -10.53
CA ILE A 116 12.67 -13.46 -9.19
C ILE A 116 14.20 -13.33 -9.31
N LYS A 117 14.77 -12.35 -8.64
CA LYS A 117 16.24 -12.24 -8.52
C LYS A 117 16.71 -12.84 -7.20
N THR A 118 17.97 -13.27 -7.19
CA THR A 118 18.61 -13.93 -6.06
C THR A 118 18.44 -13.16 -4.75
N GLY A 119 18.06 -13.86 -3.71
CA GLY A 119 17.88 -13.33 -2.37
C GLY A 119 16.64 -12.46 -2.24
N VAL A 120 16.69 -11.50 -1.32
CA VAL A 120 15.57 -10.61 -0.94
C VAL A 120 15.39 -9.42 -1.87
N LEU A 121 16.24 -9.25 -2.89
CA LEU A 121 16.21 -8.05 -3.76
C LEU A 121 14.95 -7.95 -4.62
N ARG A 122 14.41 -9.08 -5.05
CA ARG A 122 13.17 -9.15 -5.81
C ARG A 122 12.47 -10.47 -5.53
N SER A 123 11.43 -10.42 -4.72
CA SER A 123 10.64 -11.59 -4.33
C SER A 123 9.15 -11.36 -4.58
N LYS A 124 8.36 -12.42 -4.50
CA LYS A 124 6.89 -12.36 -4.68
C LYS A 124 6.17 -11.78 -3.47
N GLU A 125 6.82 -11.82 -2.33
CA GLU A 125 6.38 -11.22 -1.06
C GLU A 125 7.55 -10.40 -0.51
N PHE A 126 7.32 -9.15 -0.20
CA PHE A 126 8.35 -8.23 0.29
C PHE A 126 7.75 -7.14 1.15
N LEU A 127 8.59 -6.54 1.99
CA LEU A 127 8.21 -5.40 2.80
C LEU A 127 8.38 -4.11 1.97
N MET A 128 7.36 -3.26 1.98
CA MET A 128 7.40 -1.94 1.36
C MET A 128 7.04 -0.88 2.39
N MET A 129 7.77 0.21 2.36
CA MET A 129 7.38 1.46 3.01
C MET A 129 6.98 2.44 1.91
N ASP A 130 5.74 2.87 1.95
CA ASP A 130 5.12 3.78 0.97
C ASP A 130 4.60 5.05 1.69
N LEU A 131 4.90 6.22 1.14
CA LEU A 131 4.50 7.56 1.60
C LEU A 131 3.65 8.22 0.51
#